data_546d0df9e7452f0f5f0bbc18044ba672
#
_entry.id   546d0df9e7452f0f5f0bbc18044ba672
#
_cell.length_a   1.000
_cell.length_b   1.000
_cell.length_c   1.000
_cell.angle_alpha   90.00
_cell.angle_beta   90.00
_cell.angle_gamma   90.00
#
_symmetry.space_group_name_H-M   'P 1'
#
loop_
_entity.id
_entity.type
_entity.pdbx_description
1 polymer ?
#
loop_
_entity_poly.entity_id
_entity_poly.type
_entity_poly.pdbx_seq_one_letter_code
_entity_poly.pdbx_strand_id
1 'polypeptide(L)'
;MTDSVKAGKAGASAAVDQGPTSPPRRQALSSIFIVMTEAFEGQEDEFNDWYTNIHCHDTMRLQGSVAVQRWKLSPYQLRYNAQHFGPEQRWLCIYELNDTQQNIDDHIDQCFGDRMPITSALRGDKAEDFYYVPAVSGKTAVECYDSRDGDVLLIRMNAKKGKESEFIKWYREDYLPRTLWLTGFVAGDLYKAADIQLIDAVPRYGFSAVYHIADPMVAIESLDSHLAQAGTILDCPFVEAGSIGIACYTPITNRFTAEQAHNLPPAQKALEDAFRANMGNRRHMMESPDGLKIKR
;
A
#
# COMPACT_ATOMS: atom_id res chain seq x y z
N MET A 1 31.90 -76.84 17.44
CA MET A 1 31.73 -76.00 16.24
C MET A 1 30.39 -75.27 16.46
N THR A 2 30.52 -74.07 16.90
CA THR A 2 29.37 -73.23 17.24
C THR A 2 29.59 -71.85 16.62
N ASP A 3 28.87 -71.62 15.56
CA ASP A 3 28.88 -70.34 14.86
C ASP A 3 28.01 -69.32 15.60
N SER A 4 28.59 -68.18 15.92
CA SER A 4 27.97 -67.06 16.60
C SER A 4 27.55 -66.01 15.56
N VAL A 5 26.25 -65.84 15.41
CA VAL A 5 25.68 -64.77 14.55
C VAL A 5 25.57 -63.48 15.38
N LYS A 6 26.29 -62.44 14.95
CA LYS A 6 26.19 -61.09 15.49
C LYS A 6 24.97 -60.38 14.89
N ALA A 7 24.02 -60.02 15.71
CA ALA A 7 22.91 -59.12 15.35
C ALA A 7 23.39 -57.66 15.33
N GLY A 8 23.27 -57.01 14.16
CA GLY A 8 23.50 -55.56 14.01
C GLY A 8 22.33 -54.75 14.53
N LYS A 9 22.60 -53.83 15.46
CA LYS A 9 21.64 -52.81 15.89
C LYS A 9 21.52 -51.74 14.83
N ALA A 10 20.33 -51.64 14.21
CA ALA A 10 19.94 -50.47 13.42
C ALA A 10 19.66 -49.31 14.38
N GLY A 11 20.43 -48.24 14.29
CA GLY A 11 20.20 -47.00 15.00
C GLY A 11 19.04 -46.23 14.33
N ALA A 12 17.93 -46.09 15.03
CA ALA A 12 16.87 -45.18 14.64
C ALA A 12 17.38 -43.75 14.90
N SER A 13 17.55 -42.98 13.82
CA SER A 13 17.77 -41.54 13.88
C SER A 13 16.46 -40.90 14.32
N ALA A 14 16.44 -40.32 15.51
CA ALA A 14 15.32 -39.50 15.98
C ALA A 14 15.25 -38.25 15.10
N ALA A 15 14.14 -38.09 14.40
CA ALA A 15 13.79 -36.84 13.76
C ALA A 15 13.68 -35.77 14.86
N VAL A 16 14.53 -34.76 14.79
CA VAL A 16 14.42 -33.56 15.64
C VAL A 16 13.18 -32.82 15.20
N ASP A 17 12.18 -32.80 16.08
CA ASP A 17 11.00 -32.00 15.96
C ASP A 17 11.44 -30.52 15.94
N GLN A 18 11.50 -29.93 14.76
CA GLN A 18 11.68 -28.49 14.61
C GLN A 18 10.36 -27.84 15.03
N GLY A 19 10.31 -27.39 16.28
CA GLY A 19 9.20 -26.60 16.79
C GLY A 19 8.88 -25.41 15.84
N PRO A 20 7.70 -24.80 15.98
CA PRO A 20 7.21 -23.81 15.02
C PRO A 20 8.27 -22.73 14.79
N THR A 21 8.79 -22.68 13.57
CA THR A 21 9.70 -21.61 13.13
C THR A 21 8.96 -20.30 13.31
N SER A 22 9.54 -19.39 14.10
CA SER A 22 9.02 -18.02 14.23
C SER A 22 8.73 -17.47 12.83
N PRO A 23 7.60 -16.78 12.62
CA PRO A 23 7.29 -16.19 11.32
C PRO A 23 8.47 -15.32 10.88
N PRO A 24 8.83 -15.34 9.59
CA PRO A 24 9.98 -14.59 9.09
C PRO A 24 9.82 -13.12 9.51
N ARG A 25 10.86 -12.57 10.14
CA ARG A 25 10.90 -11.15 10.48
C ARG A 25 10.66 -10.35 9.21
N ARG A 26 9.65 -9.49 9.25
CA ARG A 26 9.31 -8.56 8.18
C ARG A 26 10.55 -7.76 7.80
N GLN A 27 10.92 -7.78 6.55
CA GLN A 27 11.97 -6.91 6.02
C GLN A 27 11.54 -5.46 6.25
N ALA A 28 12.44 -4.64 6.79
CA ALA A 28 12.16 -3.23 6.98
C ALA A 28 11.95 -2.57 5.62
N LEU A 29 10.83 -1.89 5.45
CA LEU A 29 10.56 -1.11 4.24
C LEU A 29 11.36 0.19 4.28
N SER A 30 11.93 0.59 3.14
CA SER A 30 12.53 1.92 2.98
C SER A 30 11.45 2.97 2.78
N SER A 31 10.40 2.63 2.04
CA SER A 31 9.26 3.51 1.75
C SER A 31 8.05 2.70 1.30
N ILE A 32 6.94 3.43 1.15
CA ILE A 32 5.80 3.02 0.32
C ILE A 32 5.60 4.04 -0.80
N PHE A 33 5.07 3.58 -1.93
CA PHE A 33 4.60 4.43 -3.01
C PHE A 33 3.07 4.35 -3.03
N ILE A 34 2.42 5.47 -2.69
CA ILE A 34 0.96 5.59 -2.67
C ILE A 34 0.53 6.16 -4.00
N VAL A 35 -0.32 5.43 -4.70
CA VAL A 35 -0.88 5.82 -5.99
C VAL A 35 -2.40 5.86 -5.86
N MET A 36 -2.98 7.02 -6.10
CA MET A 36 -4.41 7.24 -6.10
C MET A 36 -4.86 7.62 -7.50
N THR A 37 -5.86 6.93 -8.02
CA THR A 37 -6.24 7.05 -9.44
C THR A 37 -7.74 7.07 -9.64
N GLU A 38 -8.13 7.55 -10.83
CA GLU A 38 -9.49 7.48 -11.36
C GLU A 38 -9.50 6.88 -12.76
N ALA A 39 -10.58 6.18 -13.10
CA ALA A 39 -10.88 5.76 -14.46
C ALA A 39 -11.87 6.75 -15.11
N PHE A 40 -11.88 6.80 -16.44
CA PHE A 40 -12.99 7.41 -17.16
C PHE A 40 -14.28 6.64 -16.87
N GLU A 41 -15.39 7.36 -16.77
CA GLU A 41 -16.70 6.77 -16.54
C GLU A 41 -17.06 5.73 -17.63
N GLY A 42 -17.46 4.54 -17.19
CA GLY A 42 -17.78 3.41 -18.06
C GLY A 42 -16.57 2.64 -18.58
N GLN A 43 -15.34 3.00 -18.16
CA GLN A 43 -14.09 2.29 -18.53
C GLN A 43 -13.40 1.64 -17.33
N GLU A 44 -14.12 1.47 -16.23
CA GLU A 44 -13.58 0.95 -14.98
C GLU A 44 -13.06 -0.49 -15.12
N ASP A 45 -13.73 -1.32 -15.90
CA ASP A 45 -13.32 -2.72 -16.12
C ASP A 45 -11.99 -2.76 -16.89
N GLU A 46 -11.87 -2.01 -18.00
CA GLU A 46 -10.62 -1.90 -18.75
C GLU A 46 -9.48 -1.37 -17.89
N PHE A 47 -9.76 -0.34 -17.10
CA PHE A 47 -8.78 0.23 -16.17
C PHE A 47 -8.29 -0.81 -15.15
N ASN A 48 -9.22 -1.55 -14.53
CA ASN A 48 -8.88 -2.54 -13.52
C ASN A 48 -8.15 -3.74 -14.08
N ASP A 49 -8.54 -4.20 -15.26
CA ASP A 49 -7.87 -5.31 -15.94
C ASP A 49 -6.42 -4.95 -16.28
N TRP A 50 -6.21 -3.77 -16.86
CA TRP A 50 -4.87 -3.27 -17.13
C TRP A 50 -4.05 -3.10 -15.84
N TYR A 51 -4.62 -2.41 -14.84
CA TYR A 51 -3.87 -2.10 -13.63
C TYR A 51 -3.45 -3.36 -12.88
N THR A 52 -4.38 -4.30 -12.70
CA THR A 52 -4.12 -5.54 -11.95
C THR A 52 -3.21 -6.52 -12.70
N ASN A 53 -3.48 -6.74 -13.99
CA ASN A 53 -2.86 -7.85 -14.72
C ASN A 53 -1.62 -7.44 -15.54
N ILE A 54 -1.37 -6.15 -15.68
CA ILE A 54 -0.21 -5.62 -16.41
C ILE A 54 0.60 -4.67 -15.55
N HIS A 55 0.01 -3.54 -15.13
CA HIS A 55 0.74 -2.46 -14.49
C HIS A 55 1.34 -2.86 -13.13
N CYS A 56 0.58 -3.57 -12.29
CA CYS A 56 1.12 -4.11 -11.03
C CYS A 56 2.28 -5.08 -11.28
N HIS A 57 2.19 -5.94 -12.31
CA HIS A 57 3.28 -6.87 -12.64
C HIS A 57 4.52 -6.12 -13.09
N ASP A 58 4.36 -5.12 -13.96
CA ASP A 58 5.47 -4.32 -14.45
C ASP A 58 6.17 -3.57 -13.32
N THR A 59 5.39 -2.91 -12.46
CA THR A 59 5.92 -2.18 -11.31
C THR A 59 6.59 -3.10 -10.31
N MET A 60 6.06 -4.32 -10.09
CA MET A 60 6.68 -5.29 -9.18
C MET A 60 7.98 -5.91 -9.73
N ARG A 61 8.26 -5.77 -11.02
CA ARG A 61 9.53 -6.17 -11.65
C ARG A 61 10.61 -5.08 -11.56
N LEU A 62 10.28 -3.88 -11.11
CA LEU A 62 11.26 -2.83 -10.83
C LEU A 62 12.11 -3.19 -9.63
N GLN A 63 13.37 -2.78 -9.65
CA GLN A 63 14.29 -2.99 -8.55
C GLN A 63 13.77 -2.28 -7.29
N GLY A 64 14.07 -2.85 -6.13
CA GLY A 64 13.59 -2.30 -4.85
C GLY A 64 12.13 -2.57 -4.53
N SER A 65 11.34 -3.16 -5.44
CA SER A 65 9.96 -3.55 -5.17
C SER A 65 9.88 -4.75 -4.23
N VAL A 66 8.92 -4.73 -3.30
CA VAL A 66 8.65 -5.82 -2.34
C VAL A 66 7.28 -6.42 -2.58
N ALA A 67 6.24 -5.61 -2.54
CA ALA A 67 4.88 -6.04 -2.76
C ALA A 67 3.97 -4.89 -3.18
N VAL A 68 2.80 -5.24 -3.72
CA VAL A 68 1.74 -4.33 -4.10
C VAL A 68 0.39 -4.89 -3.69
N GLN A 69 -0.52 -3.99 -3.34
CA GLN A 69 -1.92 -4.32 -3.19
C GLN A 69 -2.78 -3.17 -3.70
N ARG A 70 -4.00 -3.50 -4.15
CA ARG A 70 -4.97 -2.53 -4.66
C ARG A 70 -6.25 -2.57 -3.86
N TRP A 71 -6.83 -1.39 -3.72
CA TRP A 71 -8.10 -1.19 -3.03
C TRP A 71 -9.02 -0.30 -3.87
N LYS A 72 -10.31 -0.42 -3.59
CA LYS A 72 -11.37 0.46 -4.08
C LYS A 72 -12.00 1.18 -2.91
N LEU A 73 -12.46 2.39 -3.13
CA LEU A 73 -13.22 3.15 -2.14
C LEU A 73 -14.33 2.29 -1.54
N SER A 74 -14.30 2.14 -0.22
CA SER A 74 -15.27 1.38 0.54
C SER A 74 -16.64 2.07 0.55
N PRO A 75 -17.76 1.33 0.60
CA PRO A 75 -19.06 1.94 0.89
C PRO A 75 -19.15 2.47 2.32
N TYR A 76 -18.26 2.03 3.22
CA TYR A 76 -18.20 2.49 4.62
C TYR A 76 -17.26 3.67 4.72
N GLN A 77 -17.81 4.87 4.81
CA GLN A 77 -17.07 6.12 4.96
C GLN A 77 -17.49 6.84 6.25
N LEU A 78 -16.58 7.67 6.80
CA LEU A 78 -16.92 8.53 7.93
C LEU A 78 -18.10 9.43 7.61
N ARG A 79 -19.03 9.53 8.56
CA ARG A 79 -20.21 10.41 8.49
C ARG A 79 -19.96 11.75 9.16
N TYR A 80 -19.09 11.74 10.18
CA TYR A 80 -18.72 12.95 10.91
C TYR A 80 -17.98 13.92 9.99
N ASN A 81 -18.58 15.10 9.75
CA ASN A 81 -18.04 16.12 8.84
C ASN A 81 -17.70 15.59 7.42
N ALA A 82 -18.49 14.65 6.90
CA ALA A 82 -18.28 13.98 5.62
C ALA A 82 -18.01 14.93 4.42
N GLN A 83 -18.54 16.15 4.47
CA GLN A 83 -18.32 17.17 3.43
C GLN A 83 -16.88 17.73 3.41
N HIS A 84 -16.05 17.45 4.42
CA HIS A 84 -14.68 17.96 4.53
C HIS A 84 -13.64 16.89 4.19
N PHE A 85 -14.02 15.62 4.10
CA PHE A 85 -13.14 14.47 4.02
C PHE A 85 -13.42 13.54 2.83
N GLY A 86 -14.05 14.06 1.80
CA GLY A 86 -14.34 13.25 0.61
C GLY A 86 -13.06 12.75 -0.06
N PRO A 87 -13.01 11.46 -0.45
CA PRO A 87 -11.94 10.96 -1.29
C PRO A 87 -12.03 11.60 -2.67
N GLU A 88 -10.90 11.96 -3.21
CA GLU A 88 -10.86 12.50 -4.57
C GLU A 88 -10.76 11.37 -5.61
N GLN A 89 -10.21 10.20 -5.23
CA GLN A 89 -9.99 9.07 -6.12
C GLN A 89 -10.63 7.79 -5.58
N ARG A 90 -11.24 7.02 -6.50
CA ARG A 90 -11.89 5.74 -6.17
C ARG A 90 -10.93 4.59 -5.98
N TRP A 91 -9.72 4.68 -6.54
CA TRP A 91 -8.77 3.58 -6.55
C TRP A 91 -7.51 3.97 -5.79
N LEU A 92 -7.10 3.08 -4.88
CA LEU A 92 -5.86 3.18 -4.12
C LEU A 92 -4.97 2.00 -4.49
N CYS A 93 -3.69 2.27 -4.70
CA CYS A 93 -2.66 1.26 -4.80
C CYS A 93 -1.50 1.64 -3.89
N ILE A 94 -0.98 0.68 -3.12
CA ILE A 94 0.19 0.87 -2.27
C ILE A 94 1.25 -0.15 -2.67
N TYR A 95 2.41 0.35 -3.04
CA TYR A 95 3.60 -0.43 -3.32
C TYR A 95 4.53 -0.34 -2.12
N GLU A 96 5.02 -1.47 -1.64
CA GLU A 96 6.02 -1.59 -0.59
C GLU A 96 7.41 -1.69 -1.20
N LEU A 97 8.37 -0.93 -0.67
CA LEU A 97 9.72 -0.84 -1.24
C LEU A 97 10.78 -1.06 -0.17
N ASN A 98 11.88 -1.73 -0.55
CA ASN A 98 13.07 -1.89 0.29
C ASN A 98 14.24 -0.98 -0.16
N ASP A 99 14.18 -0.42 -1.37
CA ASP A 99 15.12 0.57 -1.88
C ASP A 99 14.36 1.60 -2.74
N THR A 100 14.13 2.78 -2.16
CA THR A 100 13.37 3.86 -2.80
C THR A 100 14.13 4.47 -3.97
N GLN A 101 15.42 4.75 -3.81
CA GLN A 101 16.21 5.38 -4.86
C GLN A 101 16.33 4.47 -6.08
N GLN A 102 16.70 3.21 -5.85
CA GLN A 102 16.84 2.23 -6.93
C GLN A 102 15.51 2.01 -7.68
N ASN A 103 14.39 2.02 -6.93
CA ASN A 103 13.06 1.89 -7.54
C ASN A 103 12.71 3.09 -8.41
N ILE A 104 12.99 4.32 -7.96
CA ILE A 104 12.77 5.53 -8.76
C ILE A 104 13.63 5.52 -10.02
N ASP A 105 14.91 5.20 -9.92
CA ASP A 105 15.84 5.18 -11.04
C ASP A 105 15.39 4.17 -12.11
N ASP A 106 15.03 2.95 -11.68
CA ASP A 106 14.54 1.90 -12.60
C ASP A 106 13.14 2.26 -13.16
N HIS A 107 12.29 2.91 -12.37
CA HIS A 107 10.98 3.39 -12.82
C HIS A 107 11.11 4.45 -13.91
N ILE A 108 12.02 5.42 -13.74
CA ILE A 108 12.32 6.44 -14.76
C ILE A 108 12.77 5.76 -16.04
N ASP A 109 13.73 4.84 -15.98
CA ASP A 109 14.22 4.11 -17.15
C ASP A 109 13.11 3.32 -17.87
N GLN A 110 12.17 2.71 -17.09
CA GLN A 110 11.02 1.99 -17.64
C GLN A 110 10.00 2.92 -18.31
N CYS A 111 9.75 4.09 -17.73
CA CYS A 111 8.81 5.08 -18.30
C CYS A 111 9.21 5.59 -19.68
N PHE A 112 10.50 5.56 -20.02
CA PHE A 112 11.01 5.91 -21.34
C PHE A 112 11.13 4.71 -22.29
N GLY A 113 10.85 3.50 -21.80
CA GLY A 113 10.90 2.26 -22.58
C GLY A 113 9.51 1.73 -22.95
N ASP A 114 9.51 0.61 -23.70
CA ASP A 114 8.27 -0.03 -24.17
C ASP A 114 7.60 -0.93 -23.11
N ARG A 115 8.14 -0.98 -21.89
CA ARG A 115 7.78 -1.99 -20.90
C ARG A 115 6.60 -1.63 -19.99
N MET A 116 6.21 -0.37 -19.94
CA MET A 116 5.11 0.10 -19.08
C MET A 116 4.00 0.79 -19.89
N PRO A 117 3.20 0.03 -20.64
CA PRO A 117 2.10 0.60 -21.42
C PRO A 117 0.99 1.13 -20.52
N ILE A 118 0.42 2.28 -20.86
CA ILE A 118 -0.71 2.87 -20.16
C ILE A 118 -2.03 2.64 -20.92
N THR A 119 -3.10 2.32 -20.18
CA THR A 119 -4.46 2.29 -20.73
C THR A 119 -5.00 3.68 -21.00
N SER A 120 -5.83 3.81 -22.04
CA SER A 120 -6.62 5.01 -22.29
C SER A 120 -7.74 5.23 -21.28
N ALA A 121 -8.06 4.23 -20.45
CA ALA A 121 -9.08 4.29 -19.42
C ALA A 121 -8.63 5.03 -18.16
N LEU A 122 -7.33 5.27 -17.98
CA LEU A 122 -6.80 6.03 -16.85
C LEU A 122 -7.04 7.53 -17.03
N ARG A 123 -7.58 8.18 -16.00
CA ARG A 123 -7.64 9.63 -15.87
C ARG A 123 -6.36 10.16 -15.25
N GLY A 124 -5.35 10.47 -16.07
CA GLY A 124 -4.06 10.99 -15.60
C GLY A 124 -4.18 12.34 -14.88
N ASP A 125 -5.17 13.17 -15.26
CA ASP A 125 -5.48 14.45 -14.60
C ASP A 125 -5.94 14.30 -13.13
N LYS A 126 -6.26 13.07 -12.70
CA LYS A 126 -6.70 12.72 -11.34
C LYS A 126 -5.73 11.78 -10.62
N ALA A 127 -4.61 11.45 -11.24
CA ALA A 127 -3.62 10.61 -10.60
C ALA A 127 -2.80 11.40 -9.57
N GLU A 128 -2.61 10.82 -8.39
CA GLU A 128 -1.66 11.26 -7.37
C GLU A 128 -0.75 10.08 -7.05
N ASP A 129 0.56 10.25 -7.24
CA ASP A 129 1.56 9.20 -7.07
C ASP A 129 2.81 9.77 -6.38
N PHE A 130 2.98 9.40 -5.11
CA PHE A 130 4.05 9.92 -4.27
C PHE A 130 4.66 8.86 -3.36
N TYR A 131 5.98 8.96 -3.17
CA TYR A 131 6.73 8.14 -2.23
C TYR A 131 6.67 8.73 -0.82
N TYR A 132 6.53 7.82 0.16
CA TYR A 132 6.47 8.16 1.59
C TYR A 132 7.39 7.24 2.39
N VAL A 133 8.14 7.79 3.32
CA VAL A 133 9.04 7.05 4.22
C VAL A 133 8.39 6.81 5.58
N PRO A 134 8.67 5.68 6.26
CA PRO A 134 8.10 5.38 7.57
C PRO A 134 8.51 6.42 8.62
N ALA A 135 7.55 6.91 9.40
CA ALA A 135 7.76 7.85 10.50
C ALA A 135 7.37 7.28 11.86
N VAL A 136 6.20 6.61 11.94
CA VAL A 136 5.71 5.95 13.16
C VAL A 136 4.99 4.67 12.77
N SER A 137 5.14 3.61 13.57
CA SER A 137 4.41 2.35 13.39
C SER A 137 3.84 1.86 14.72
N GLY A 138 2.68 1.25 14.69
CA GLY A 138 2.05 0.63 15.84
C GLY A 138 1.10 -0.48 15.45
N LYS A 139 0.88 -1.42 16.37
CA LYS A 139 -0.10 -2.51 16.22
C LYS A 139 -0.78 -2.79 17.55
N THR A 140 -1.98 -3.35 17.49
CA THR A 140 -2.65 -3.87 18.69
C THR A 140 -1.95 -5.15 19.16
N ALA A 141 -2.23 -5.54 20.41
CA ALA A 141 -1.68 -6.79 20.99
C ALA A 141 -2.33 -8.06 20.42
N VAL A 142 -3.29 -7.96 19.51
CA VAL A 142 -3.96 -9.10 18.90
C VAL A 142 -3.03 -9.73 17.87
N GLU A 143 -2.38 -10.82 18.26
CA GLU A 143 -1.33 -11.50 17.48
C GLU A 143 -1.79 -12.15 16.17
N CYS A 144 -3.09 -12.27 15.94
CA CYS A 144 -3.63 -13.04 14.81
C CYS A 144 -3.81 -12.27 13.51
N TYR A 145 -3.45 -10.99 13.45
CA TYR A 145 -3.60 -10.18 12.24
C TYR A 145 -2.24 -9.75 11.69
N ASP A 146 -1.63 -10.65 10.92
CA ASP A 146 -0.58 -10.28 9.96
C ASP A 146 -1.19 -9.93 8.59
N SER A 147 -2.53 -9.76 8.55
CA SER A 147 -3.23 -9.48 7.29
C SER A 147 -3.15 -7.99 6.95
N ARG A 148 -2.17 -7.67 6.14
CA ARG A 148 -2.17 -6.45 5.35
C ARG A 148 -3.16 -6.54 4.18
N ASP A 149 -3.87 -7.65 4.06
CA ASP A 149 -4.79 -7.97 2.96
C ASP A 149 -6.20 -7.43 3.19
N GLY A 150 -6.44 -6.79 4.35
CA GLY A 150 -7.75 -6.28 4.74
C GLY A 150 -8.04 -4.87 4.24
N ASP A 151 -9.16 -4.35 4.76
CA ASP A 151 -9.56 -2.95 4.55
C ASP A 151 -8.54 -1.99 5.17
N VAL A 152 -8.43 -0.81 4.58
CA VAL A 152 -7.56 0.25 5.10
C VAL A 152 -8.32 1.56 5.25
N LEU A 153 -8.02 2.28 6.33
CA LEU A 153 -8.37 3.68 6.48
C LEU A 153 -7.12 4.52 6.18
N LEU A 154 -7.19 5.32 5.14
CA LEU A 154 -6.14 6.27 4.77
C LEU A 154 -6.48 7.65 5.34
N ILE A 155 -5.58 8.20 6.16
CA ILE A 155 -5.68 9.58 6.67
C ILE A 155 -4.49 10.36 6.15
N ARG A 156 -4.74 11.40 5.37
CA ARG A 156 -3.70 12.27 4.80
C ARG A 156 -3.79 13.65 5.42
N MET A 157 -2.63 14.26 5.73
CA MET A 157 -2.60 15.55 6.43
C MET A 157 -1.27 16.28 6.24
N ASN A 158 -1.27 17.56 6.59
CA ASN A 158 -0.06 18.37 6.68
C ASN A 158 0.21 18.78 8.15
N ALA A 159 1.47 18.71 8.55
CA ALA A 159 1.91 19.40 9.73
C ALA A 159 2.05 20.91 9.44
N LYS A 160 1.82 21.75 10.42
CA LYS A 160 2.16 23.17 10.33
C LYS A 160 3.65 23.32 10.03
N LYS A 161 3.99 24.29 9.18
CA LYS A 161 5.37 24.55 8.76
C LYS A 161 6.31 24.68 9.96
N GLY A 162 7.37 23.87 9.98
CA GLY A 162 8.38 23.83 11.04
C GLY A 162 7.92 23.13 12.33
N LYS A 163 6.80 22.38 12.27
CA LYS A 163 6.24 21.60 13.39
C LYS A 163 6.19 20.10 13.13
N GLU A 164 6.89 19.64 12.10
CA GLU A 164 6.88 18.25 11.67
C GLU A 164 7.37 17.30 12.79
N SER A 165 8.42 17.69 13.50
CA SER A 165 8.98 16.88 14.60
C SER A 165 8.02 16.76 15.79
N GLU A 166 7.38 17.88 16.18
CA GLU A 166 6.39 17.91 17.26
C GLU A 166 5.14 17.11 16.85
N PHE A 167 4.72 17.21 15.57
CA PHE A 167 3.62 16.43 15.02
C PHE A 167 3.91 14.93 15.09
N ILE A 168 5.08 14.46 14.61
CA ILE A 168 5.49 13.05 14.64
C ILE A 168 5.53 12.54 16.08
N LYS A 169 6.08 13.35 17.02
CA LYS A 169 6.13 12.98 18.43
C LYS A 169 4.74 12.81 19.00
N TRP A 170 3.85 13.81 18.84
CA TRP A 170 2.46 13.75 19.29
C TRP A 170 1.72 12.55 18.68
N TYR A 171 1.90 12.30 17.37
CA TYR A 171 1.26 11.19 16.69
C TYR A 171 1.65 9.84 17.29
N ARG A 172 2.94 9.67 17.61
CA ARG A 172 3.49 8.46 18.22
C ARG A 172 3.02 8.25 19.65
N GLU A 173 3.04 9.30 20.46
CA GLU A 173 2.85 9.20 21.90
C GLU A 173 1.37 9.26 22.31
N ASP A 174 0.53 9.88 21.48
CA ASP A 174 -0.86 10.15 21.84
C ASP A 174 -1.86 9.64 20.80
N TYR A 175 -1.79 10.11 19.54
CA TYR A 175 -2.85 9.86 18.56
C TYR A 175 -2.92 8.40 18.09
N LEU A 176 -1.80 7.82 17.68
CA LEU A 176 -1.76 6.42 17.21
C LEU A 176 -2.20 5.43 18.29
N PRO A 177 -1.71 5.50 19.55
CA PRO A 177 -2.22 4.63 20.61
C PRO A 177 -3.72 4.78 20.84
N ARG A 178 -4.26 5.98 20.89
CA ARG A 178 -5.71 6.22 21.06
C ARG A 178 -6.53 5.62 19.92
N THR A 179 -6.06 5.80 18.67
CA THR A 179 -6.76 5.24 17.50
C THR A 179 -6.74 3.72 17.50
N LEU A 180 -5.63 3.10 17.90
CA LEU A 180 -5.53 1.64 18.00
C LEU A 180 -6.35 1.03 19.15
N TRP A 181 -6.85 1.83 20.08
CA TRP A 181 -7.83 1.39 21.10
C TRP A 181 -9.26 1.33 20.57
N LEU A 182 -9.54 1.94 19.42
CA LEU A 182 -10.87 1.88 18.81
C LEU A 182 -11.15 0.47 18.27
N THR A 183 -12.39 0.03 18.41
CA THR A 183 -12.79 -1.29 17.92
C THR A 183 -12.63 -1.37 16.41
N GLY A 184 -12.07 -2.48 15.92
CA GLY A 184 -11.86 -2.73 14.51
C GLY A 184 -10.50 -2.27 13.97
N PHE A 185 -9.73 -1.48 14.71
CA PHE A 185 -8.37 -1.10 14.33
C PHE A 185 -7.35 -2.17 14.76
N VAL A 186 -6.43 -2.53 13.85
CA VAL A 186 -5.45 -3.61 14.06
C VAL A 186 -4.03 -3.08 14.11
N ALA A 187 -3.66 -2.27 13.14
CA ALA A 187 -2.34 -1.66 13.04
C ALA A 187 -2.45 -0.29 12.39
N GLY A 188 -1.46 0.55 12.57
CA GLY A 188 -1.38 1.86 11.94
C GLY A 188 0.07 2.28 11.74
N ASP A 189 0.34 2.81 10.57
CA ASP A 189 1.65 3.34 10.19
C ASP A 189 1.47 4.78 9.69
N LEU A 190 2.25 5.70 10.24
CA LEU A 190 2.39 7.06 9.72
C LEU A 190 3.62 7.13 8.84
N TYR A 191 3.43 7.66 7.65
CA TYR A 191 4.48 7.91 6.68
C TYR A 191 4.62 9.41 6.42
N LYS A 192 5.85 9.87 6.21
CA LYS A 192 6.18 11.24 5.77
C LYS A 192 6.52 11.22 4.28
N ALA A 193 6.11 12.22 3.53
CA ALA A 193 6.51 12.37 2.13
C ALA A 193 8.03 12.31 2.01
N ALA A 194 8.52 11.48 1.08
CA ALA A 194 9.94 11.34 0.82
C ALA A 194 10.50 12.61 0.17
N ASP A 195 11.76 12.91 0.44
CA ASP A 195 12.45 14.07 -0.17
C ASP A 195 12.70 13.85 -1.67
N ILE A 196 12.72 12.59 -2.11
CA ILE A 196 12.85 12.20 -3.52
C ILE A 196 11.51 11.66 -4.03
N GLN A 197 11.11 12.11 -5.23
CA GLN A 197 9.85 11.75 -5.87
C GLN A 197 10.10 11.42 -7.35
N LEU A 198 9.25 10.57 -7.92
CA LEU A 198 9.28 10.22 -9.35
C LEU A 198 8.92 11.42 -10.24
N ILE A 199 7.93 12.19 -9.83
CA ILE A 199 7.42 13.34 -10.56
C ILE A 199 7.93 14.64 -9.96
N ASP A 200 8.02 15.70 -10.80
CA ASP A 200 8.40 17.04 -10.34
C ASP A 200 7.18 17.79 -9.78
N ALA A 201 6.63 17.24 -8.70
CA ALA A 201 5.50 17.82 -8.00
C ALA A 201 5.69 17.68 -6.48
N VAL A 202 5.09 18.58 -5.75
CA VAL A 202 5.05 18.53 -4.29
C VAL A 202 3.79 17.75 -3.87
N PRO A 203 3.91 16.73 -3.03
CA PRO A 203 2.74 16.05 -2.50
C PRO A 203 1.78 17.03 -1.83
N ARG A 204 0.48 16.91 -2.15
CA ARG A 204 -0.56 17.70 -1.49
C ARG A 204 -0.58 17.51 0.03
N TYR A 205 -0.20 16.31 0.47
CA TYR A 205 -0.13 15.95 1.87
C TYR A 205 1.28 15.50 2.25
N GLY A 206 1.88 16.17 3.22
CA GLY A 206 3.21 15.85 3.74
C GLY A 206 3.25 14.57 4.57
N PHE A 207 2.07 14.10 5.04
CA PHE A 207 1.94 12.88 5.82
C PHE A 207 0.75 12.05 5.35
N SER A 208 0.93 10.72 5.38
CA SER A 208 -0.11 9.73 5.10
C SER A 208 -0.07 8.64 6.17
N ALA A 209 -1.20 8.42 6.84
CA ALA A 209 -1.35 7.33 7.79
C ALA A 209 -2.22 6.23 7.17
N VAL A 210 -1.72 5.00 7.21
CA VAL A 210 -2.42 3.81 6.75
C VAL A 210 -2.78 2.98 7.97
N TYR A 211 -4.06 2.86 8.26
CA TYR A 211 -4.58 1.97 9.30
C TYR A 211 -5.14 0.71 8.66
N HIS A 212 -4.69 -0.44 9.14
CA HIS A 212 -5.30 -1.73 8.82
C HIS A 212 -6.48 -1.96 9.76
N ILE A 213 -7.62 -2.31 9.21
CA ILE A 213 -8.87 -2.52 9.93
C ILE A 213 -9.43 -3.92 9.64
N ALA A 214 -9.96 -4.56 10.69
CA ALA A 214 -10.48 -5.93 10.59
C ALA A 214 -11.88 -5.99 9.97
N ASP A 215 -12.71 -4.98 10.26
CA ASP A 215 -14.07 -4.84 9.76
C ASP A 215 -14.33 -3.34 9.52
N PRO A 216 -14.55 -2.92 8.26
CA PRO A 216 -14.69 -1.50 7.93
C PRO A 216 -15.93 -0.87 8.54
N MET A 217 -17.04 -1.60 8.66
CA MET A 217 -18.26 -1.08 9.28
C MET A 217 -18.02 -0.79 10.77
N VAL A 218 -17.46 -1.75 11.49
CA VAL A 218 -17.19 -1.62 12.94
C VAL A 218 -16.15 -0.55 13.21
N ALA A 219 -15.07 -0.50 12.43
CA ALA A 219 -14.01 0.48 12.61
C ALA A 219 -14.52 1.91 12.35
N ILE A 220 -15.27 2.11 11.27
CA ILE A 220 -15.81 3.43 10.92
C ILE A 220 -16.86 3.88 11.93
N GLU A 221 -17.76 3.01 12.39
CA GLU A 221 -18.73 3.35 13.45
C GLU A 221 -18.06 3.68 14.79
N SER A 222 -17.01 2.95 15.15
CA SER A 222 -16.21 3.22 16.36
C SER A 222 -15.52 4.59 16.26
N LEU A 223 -14.93 4.89 15.12
CA LEU A 223 -14.28 6.18 14.87
C LEU A 223 -15.30 7.32 14.85
N ASP A 224 -16.41 7.18 14.13
CA ASP A 224 -17.50 8.18 14.09
C ASP A 224 -18.01 8.50 15.51
N SER A 225 -18.22 7.47 16.33
CA SER A 225 -18.66 7.62 17.71
C SER A 225 -17.63 8.36 18.58
N HIS A 226 -16.35 8.05 18.40
CA HIS A 226 -15.25 8.74 19.06
C HIS A 226 -15.20 10.22 18.66
N LEU A 227 -15.34 10.52 17.38
CA LEU A 227 -15.30 11.87 16.84
C LEU A 227 -16.50 12.70 17.28
N ALA A 228 -17.68 12.11 17.37
CA ALA A 228 -18.87 12.77 17.89
C ALA A 228 -18.71 13.22 19.35
N GLN A 229 -17.92 12.48 20.13
CA GLN A 229 -17.62 12.80 21.54
C GLN A 229 -16.44 13.77 21.66
N ALA A 230 -15.37 13.54 20.89
CA ALA A 230 -14.14 14.33 20.98
C ALA A 230 -14.20 15.65 20.18
N GLY A 231 -15.13 15.77 19.23
CA GLY A 231 -15.34 16.98 18.42
C GLY A 231 -14.38 17.14 17.24
N THR A 232 -13.33 16.33 17.12
CA THR A 232 -12.35 16.45 16.03
C THR A 232 -11.52 15.17 15.84
N ILE A 233 -11.19 14.89 14.57
CA ILE A 233 -10.36 13.74 14.21
C ILE A 233 -8.91 13.91 14.66
N LEU A 234 -8.38 15.10 14.44
CA LEU A 234 -7.02 15.46 14.76
C LEU A 234 -7.04 16.74 15.60
N ASP A 235 -7.37 16.59 16.91
CA ASP A 235 -7.22 17.68 17.85
C ASP A 235 -5.73 17.87 18.18
N CYS A 236 -5.02 18.41 17.20
CA CYS A 236 -3.59 18.58 17.27
C CYS A 236 -3.20 20.02 16.92
N PRO A 237 -2.52 20.74 17.81
CA PRO A 237 -2.08 22.09 17.52
C PRO A 237 -1.02 22.16 16.41
N PHE A 238 -0.45 21.01 16.01
CA PHE A 238 0.60 20.91 15.02
C PHE A 238 0.09 20.56 13.59
N VAL A 239 -1.20 20.22 13.44
CA VAL A 239 -1.82 19.96 12.13
C VAL A 239 -2.26 21.26 11.48
N GLU A 240 -2.04 21.40 10.19
CA GLU A 240 -2.53 22.51 9.39
C GLU A 240 -4.04 22.39 9.21
N ALA A 241 -4.77 23.44 9.59
CA ALA A 241 -6.22 23.44 9.50
C ALA A 241 -6.69 23.27 8.05
N GLY A 242 -7.66 22.38 7.82
CA GLY A 242 -8.23 22.12 6.49
C GLY A 242 -7.38 21.23 5.57
N SER A 243 -6.23 20.72 6.06
CA SER A 243 -5.36 19.84 5.27
C SER A 243 -5.62 18.34 5.50
N ILE A 244 -6.83 17.95 5.89
CA ILE A 244 -7.12 16.55 6.22
C ILE A 244 -7.93 15.90 5.10
N GLY A 245 -7.47 14.75 4.61
CA GLY A 245 -8.21 13.86 3.73
C GLY A 245 -8.35 12.49 4.39
N ILE A 246 -9.55 11.92 4.41
CA ILE A 246 -9.81 10.62 5.03
C ILE A 246 -10.69 9.79 4.13
N ALA A 247 -10.29 8.54 3.89
CA ALA A 247 -11.09 7.59 3.15
C ALA A 247 -10.82 6.16 3.62
N CYS A 248 -11.89 5.37 3.68
CA CYS A 248 -11.81 3.94 3.87
C CYS A 248 -11.82 3.23 2.50
N TYR A 249 -10.98 2.21 2.37
CA TYR A 249 -10.82 1.44 1.14
C TYR A 249 -10.91 -0.05 1.42
N THR A 250 -11.60 -0.78 0.54
CA THR A 250 -11.74 -2.24 0.58
C THR A 250 -10.85 -2.88 -0.48
N PRO A 251 -10.10 -3.96 -0.14
CA PRO A 251 -9.18 -4.59 -1.08
C PRO A 251 -9.91 -5.18 -2.29
N ILE A 252 -9.32 -5.04 -3.46
CA ILE A 252 -9.78 -5.67 -4.71
C ILE A 252 -8.78 -6.68 -5.24
N THR A 253 -7.58 -6.73 -4.65
CA THR A 253 -6.57 -7.76 -4.92
C THR A 253 -6.02 -8.29 -3.61
N ASN A 254 -5.49 -9.51 -3.63
CA ASN A 254 -4.57 -9.96 -2.60
C ASN A 254 -3.25 -9.18 -2.71
N ARG A 255 -2.46 -9.20 -1.64
CA ARG A 255 -1.10 -8.68 -1.67
C ARG A 255 -0.24 -9.53 -2.61
N PHE A 256 0.37 -8.89 -3.61
CA PHE A 256 1.16 -9.51 -4.66
C PHE A 256 2.62 -9.10 -4.52
N THR A 257 3.56 -10.06 -4.52
CA THR A 257 4.98 -9.79 -4.25
C THR A 257 5.81 -9.69 -5.53
N ALA A 258 6.97 -9.05 -5.43
CA ALA A 258 7.94 -8.99 -6.52
C ALA A 258 8.40 -10.40 -6.94
N GLU A 259 8.57 -11.33 -6.00
CA GLU A 259 8.88 -12.73 -6.30
C GLU A 259 7.80 -13.38 -7.17
N GLN A 260 6.52 -13.16 -6.85
CA GLN A 260 5.40 -13.66 -7.65
C GLN A 260 5.39 -13.04 -9.06
N ALA A 261 5.71 -11.74 -9.19
CA ALA A 261 5.78 -11.07 -10.50
C ALA A 261 6.86 -11.64 -11.41
N HIS A 262 8.00 -12.04 -10.83
CA HIS A 262 9.09 -12.69 -11.57
C HIS A 262 8.82 -14.17 -11.89
N ASN A 263 7.96 -14.84 -11.13
CA ASN A 263 7.69 -16.27 -11.21
C ASN A 263 6.20 -16.57 -11.43
N LEU A 264 5.56 -15.87 -12.38
CA LEU A 264 4.14 -16.08 -12.67
C LEU A 264 3.87 -17.54 -13.09
N PRO A 265 2.81 -18.17 -12.54
CA PRO A 265 2.33 -19.44 -13.04
C PRO A 265 1.99 -19.37 -14.54
N PRO A 266 2.19 -20.47 -15.33
CA PRO A 266 1.98 -20.43 -16.76
C PRO A 266 0.61 -19.90 -17.21
N ALA A 267 -0.46 -20.24 -16.48
CA ALA A 267 -1.82 -19.74 -16.78
C ALA A 267 -1.92 -18.22 -16.57
N GLN A 268 -1.32 -17.68 -15.50
CA GLN A 268 -1.34 -16.26 -15.21
C GLN A 268 -0.44 -15.48 -16.18
N LYS A 269 0.70 -16.06 -16.56
CA LYS A 269 1.54 -15.48 -17.62
C LYS A 269 0.82 -15.44 -18.96
N ALA A 270 0.12 -16.50 -19.35
CA ALA A 270 -0.68 -16.52 -20.58
C ALA A 270 -1.80 -15.46 -20.57
N LEU A 271 -2.40 -15.22 -19.41
CA LEU A 271 -3.39 -14.14 -19.22
C LEU A 271 -2.74 -12.76 -19.40
N GLU A 272 -1.60 -12.51 -18.78
CA GLU A 272 -0.83 -11.27 -18.96
C GLU A 272 -0.47 -11.05 -20.43
N ASP A 273 0.04 -12.08 -21.11
CA ASP A 273 0.41 -12.01 -22.54
C ASP A 273 -0.82 -11.70 -23.41
N ALA A 274 -1.99 -12.29 -23.10
CA ALA A 274 -3.23 -12.00 -23.79
C ALA A 274 -3.72 -10.56 -23.58
N PHE A 275 -3.64 -10.04 -22.37
CA PHE A 275 -3.95 -8.63 -22.08
C PHE A 275 -3.02 -7.69 -22.86
N ARG A 276 -1.70 -7.95 -22.83
CA ARG A 276 -0.73 -7.15 -23.60
C ARG A 276 -1.02 -7.15 -25.09
N ALA A 277 -1.33 -8.29 -25.67
CA ALA A 277 -1.69 -8.42 -27.09
C ALA A 277 -2.96 -7.62 -27.45
N ASN A 278 -3.92 -7.54 -26.54
CA ASN A 278 -5.18 -6.84 -26.75
C ASN A 278 -5.10 -5.32 -26.48
N MET A 279 -4.06 -4.87 -25.80
CA MET A 279 -3.90 -3.42 -25.49
C MET A 279 -3.67 -2.56 -26.74
N GLY A 280 -3.22 -3.13 -27.86
CA GLY A 280 -2.92 -2.38 -29.08
C GLY A 280 -1.73 -1.41 -28.93
N ASN A 281 -1.61 -0.44 -29.84
CA ASN A 281 -0.59 0.62 -29.78
C ASN A 281 -0.99 1.64 -28.71
N ARG A 282 -0.81 1.30 -27.43
CA ARG A 282 -1.12 2.21 -26.33
C ARG A 282 0.11 3.05 -25.98
N ARG A 283 -0.18 4.28 -25.52
CA ARG A 283 0.80 5.33 -25.28
C ARG A 283 1.77 4.93 -24.18
N HIS A 284 3.01 5.38 -24.29
CA HIS A 284 3.95 5.41 -23.18
C HIS A 284 3.49 6.42 -22.12
N MET A 285 3.86 6.23 -20.85
CA MET A 285 3.56 7.18 -19.77
C MET A 285 3.96 8.62 -20.11
N MET A 286 5.04 8.79 -20.87
CA MET A 286 5.55 10.10 -21.29
C MET A 286 4.71 10.80 -22.37
N GLU A 287 3.84 10.07 -23.05
CA GLU A 287 2.95 10.62 -24.11
C GLU A 287 1.55 10.93 -23.58
N SER A 288 1.33 10.83 -22.27
CA SER A 288 0.05 11.23 -21.66
C SER A 288 -0.19 12.70 -21.94
N PRO A 289 -1.35 13.06 -22.55
CA PRO A 289 -1.69 14.48 -22.81
C PRO A 289 -1.77 15.30 -21.52
N ASP A 290 -1.95 14.65 -20.39
CA ASP A 290 -2.15 15.26 -19.07
C ASP A 290 -0.82 15.55 -18.34
N GLY A 291 0.32 15.23 -18.96
CA GLY A 291 1.62 15.81 -18.61
C GLY A 291 2.17 15.44 -17.24
N LEU A 292 2.14 14.16 -16.86
CA LEU A 292 3.00 13.66 -15.78
C LEU A 292 4.45 14.02 -16.11
N LYS A 293 4.98 15.02 -15.42
CA LYS A 293 6.37 15.48 -15.58
C LYS A 293 7.26 14.60 -14.73
N ILE A 294 7.74 13.50 -15.31
CA ILE A 294 8.75 12.65 -14.68
C ILE A 294 10.07 13.40 -14.61
N LYS A 295 10.74 13.38 -13.47
CA LYS A 295 12.09 13.93 -13.31
C LYS A 295 13.05 13.19 -14.23
N ARG A 296 13.84 13.93 -14.99
CA ARG A 296 15.00 13.42 -15.72
C ARG A 296 16.24 13.52 -14.87
#